data_29c25e04cc65b9e4a999a098f4a312db
#
_entry.id   29c25e04cc65b9e4a999a098f4a312db
#
_cell.length_a   1.000
_cell.length_b   1.000
_cell.length_c   1.000
_cell.angle_alpha   90.00
_cell.angle_beta   90.00
_cell.angle_gamma   90.00
#
_symmetry.space_group_name_H-M   'P 1'
#
loop_
_entity.id
_entity.type
_entity.pdbx_description
1 polymer ?
#
loop_
_entity_poly.entity_id
_entity_poly.type
_entity_poly.pdbx_seq_one_letter_code
_entity_poly.pdbx_strand_id
1 'polypeptide(L)'
;MGIFYVAEANRKIKTLELKAYDAMLNFDKAYNETQSSGYPYDFLSIMCTTCHVELAHTQEEIEALPNGTELLGVYPDNDIETWRDFLHYLAQALCSFAFINREGKLQLVQYAASPVCTVNNTHRFTSSFSDFVTRYTAINSTNRRTNTAEYYALDPDDALTMNLEVNPLLQFGLDETRSRILTNILNAISVINYVPFDSETIGDPALEPGDVLTFTGGQADETQMAAITSITIKVNGK
;
A
#
# COMPACT_ATOMS: atom_id res chain seq x y z
N MET A 1 7.26 16.71 1.69
CA MET A 1 6.35 17.85 1.94
C MET A 1 5.20 17.73 0.95
N GLY A 2 3.97 18.14 1.32
CA GLY A 2 2.77 17.93 0.52
C GLY A 2 1.70 18.96 0.83
N ILE A 3 0.48 18.73 0.34
CA ILE A 3 -0.71 19.56 0.59
C ILE A 3 -1.46 18.98 1.78
N PHE A 4 -1.69 19.81 2.80
CA PHE A 4 -2.36 19.40 4.03
C PHE A 4 -3.45 20.39 4.40
N TYR A 5 -4.54 19.89 4.95
CA TYR A 5 -5.68 20.67 5.42
C TYR A 5 -5.67 20.72 6.95
N VAL A 6 -5.68 21.91 7.50
CA VAL A 6 -5.66 22.11 8.95
C VAL A 6 -7.01 21.71 9.55
N ALA A 7 -7.01 20.69 10.41
CA ALA A 7 -8.18 20.22 11.13
C ALA A 7 -8.31 20.90 12.51
N GLU A 8 -7.18 21.10 13.19
CA GLU A 8 -7.17 21.69 14.53
C GLU A 8 -6.05 22.73 14.62
N ALA A 9 -6.34 23.84 15.31
CA ALA A 9 -5.39 24.89 15.59
C ALA A 9 -5.52 25.33 17.05
N ASN A 10 -4.54 24.96 17.89
CA ASN A 10 -4.53 25.28 19.32
C ASN A 10 -3.46 26.34 19.61
N ARG A 11 -3.88 27.53 19.98
CA ARG A 11 -2.98 28.62 20.37
C ARG A 11 -2.58 28.50 21.82
N LYS A 12 -1.29 28.33 22.07
CA LYS A 12 -0.64 28.52 23.38
C LYS A 12 0.08 29.87 23.40
N ILE A 13 0.48 30.36 24.59
CA ILE A 13 0.99 31.72 24.78
C ILE A 13 2.09 32.10 23.78
N LYS A 14 3.00 31.17 23.44
CA LYS A 14 4.15 31.39 22.55
C LYS A 14 4.22 30.45 21.34
N THR A 15 3.28 29.53 21.23
CA THR A 15 3.28 28.50 20.18
C THR A 15 1.89 28.31 19.59
N LEU A 16 1.84 27.92 18.33
CA LEU A 16 0.64 27.45 17.64
C LEU A 16 0.85 25.98 17.32
N GLU A 17 -0.01 25.13 17.85
CA GLU A 17 -0.06 23.71 17.49
C GLU A 17 -1.09 23.53 16.39
N LEU A 18 -0.66 22.98 15.27
CA LEU A 18 -1.51 22.65 14.14
C LEU A 18 -1.57 21.14 13.98
N LYS A 19 -2.76 20.62 13.78
CA LYS A 19 -2.98 19.25 13.32
C LYS A 19 -3.61 19.32 11.92
N ALA A 20 -2.94 18.73 10.97
CA ALA A 20 -3.37 18.77 9.57
C ALA A 20 -3.28 17.37 8.97
N TYR A 21 -4.15 17.11 8.03
CA TYR A 21 -4.24 15.85 7.29
C TYR A 21 -4.14 16.12 5.80
N ASP A 22 -3.68 15.15 5.05
CA ASP A 22 -3.73 15.17 3.60
C ASP A 22 -5.14 14.82 3.08
N ALA A 23 -5.30 14.76 1.77
CA ALA A 23 -6.57 14.49 1.13
C ALA A 23 -7.07 13.03 1.33
N MET A 24 -6.29 12.13 1.96
CA MET A 24 -6.76 10.80 2.31
C MET A 24 -7.98 10.85 3.26
N LEU A 25 -8.12 11.91 4.06
CA LEU A 25 -9.29 12.11 4.90
C LEU A 25 -10.61 12.17 4.11
N ASN A 26 -10.57 12.59 2.84
CA ASN A 26 -11.76 12.66 2.01
C ASN A 26 -12.33 11.27 1.67
N PHE A 27 -11.52 10.22 1.78
CA PHE A 27 -11.94 8.83 1.57
C PHE A 27 -12.68 8.23 2.78
N ASP A 28 -12.73 8.92 3.93
CA ASP A 28 -13.58 8.52 5.08
C ASP A 28 -15.07 8.79 4.83
N LYS A 29 -15.42 9.30 3.67
CA LYS A 29 -16.80 9.45 3.22
C LYS A 29 -17.48 8.08 3.11
N ALA A 30 -18.74 8.01 3.54
CA ALA A 30 -19.52 6.78 3.50
C ALA A 30 -19.57 6.20 2.07
N TYR A 31 -19.33 4.91 1.96
CA TYR A 31 -19.48 4.16 0.72
C TYR A 31 -20.95 3.89 0.47
N ASN A 32 -21.47 4.35 -0.65
CA ASN A 32 -22.87 4.18 -1.05
C ASN A 32 -23.00 3.88 -2.55
N GLU A 33 -21.94 3.35 -3.16
CA GLU A 33 -21.95 3.00 -4.58
C GLU A 33 -22.79 1.75 -4.82
N THR A 34 -23.49 1.73 -5.93
CA THR A 34 -24.34 0.63 -6.36
C THR A 34 -23.72 -0.24 -7.45
N GLN A 35 -22.56 0.18 -7.99
CA GLN A 35 -21.88 -0.58 -9.01
C GLN A 35 -21.30 -1.87 -8.44
N SER A 36 -21.83 -3.00 -8.91
CA SER A 36 -21.46 -4.32 -8.40
C SER A 36 -20.24 -4.95 -9.10
N SER A 37 -19.79 -4.39 -10.22
CA SER A 37 -18.61 -4.87 -10.95
C SER A 37 -18.03 -3.78 -11.83
N GLY A 38 -16.72 -3.82 -12.07
CA GLY A 38 -16.01 -2.86 -12.91
C GLY A 38 -14.53 -3.20 -13.03
N TYR A 39 -13.85 -2.50 -13.92
CA TYR A 39 -12.40 -2.55 -13.98
C TYR A 39 -11.78 -1.64 -12.92
N PRO A 40 -10.56 -1.94 -12.46
CA PRO A 40 -9.91 -1.14 -11.42
C PRO A 40 -9.86 0.37 -11.71
N TYR A 41 -9.58 0.76 -12.95
CA TYR A 41 -9.55 2.17 -13.33
C TYR A 41 -10.93 2.84 -13.20
N ASP A 42 -12.01 2.14 -13.54
CA ASP A 42 -13.38 2.67 -13.41
C ASP A 42 -13.71 2.93 -11.94
N PHE A 43 -13.40 1.97 -11.07
CA PHE A 43 -13.57 2.12 -9.62
C PHE A 43 -12.74 3.27 -9.04
N LEU A 44 -11.46 3.40 -9.43
CA LEU A 44 -10.62 4.52 -9.02
C LEU A 44 -11.19 5.86 -9.49
N SER A 45 -11.68 5.94 -10.72
CA SER A 45 -12.25 7.16 -11.29
C SER A 45 -13.51 7.60 -10.56
N ILE A 46 -14.43 6.66 -10.26
CA ILE A 46 -15.64 6.93 -9.48
C ILE A 46 -15.29 7.39 -8.07
N MET A 47 -14.41 6.69 -7.41
CA MET A 47 -13.95 6.98 -6.05
C MET A 47 -13.29 8.36 -5.97
N CYS A 48 -12.35 8.66 -6.87
CA CYS A 48 -11.65 9.94 -6.91
C CYS A 48 -12.61 11.10 -7.18
N THR A 49 -13.57 10.91 -8.09
CA THR A 49 -14.63 11.89 -8.37
C THR A 49 -15.49 12.14 -7.12
N THR A 50 -15.92 11.07 -6.46
CA THR A 50 -16.81 11.13 -5.29
C THR A 50 -16.10 11.77 -4.08
N CYS A 51 -14.83 11.48 -3.91
CA CYS A 51 -14.00 11.99 -2.81
C CYS A 51 -13.33 13.35 -3.12
N HIS A 52 -13.49 13.88 -4.35
CA HIS A 52 -12.87 15.14 -4.79
C HIS A 52 -11.33 15.14 -4.67
N VAL A 53 -10.72 14.03 -5.05
CA VAL A 53 -9.26 13.84 -5.10
C VAL A 53 -8.90 13.45 -6.53
N GLU A 54 -7.87 14.06 -7.10
CA GLU A 54 -7.39 13.66 -8.41
C GLU A 54 -6.60 12.34 -8.34
N LEU A 55 -6.75 11.50 -9.36
CA LEU A 55 -5.91 10.32 -9.55
C LEU A 55 -4.58 10.74 -10.21
N ALA A 56 -3.45 10.27 -9.70
CA ALA A 56 -2.13 10.56 -10.25
C ALA A 56 -1.80 9.75 -11.51
N HIS A 57 -2.56 8.69 -11.76
CA HIS A 57 -2.30 7.71 -12.82
C HIS A 57 -3.23 7.88 -14.02
N THR A 58 -2.69 7.58 -15.20
CA THR A 58 -3.48 7.36 -16.42
C THR A 58 -4.13 5.96 -16.37
N GLN A 59 -5.06 5.72 -17.30
CA GLN A 59 -5.69 4.40 -17.42
C GLN A 59 -4.67 3.32 -17.75
N GLU A 60 -3.76 3.60 -18.68
CA GLU A 60 -2.72 2.66 -19.11
C GLU A 60 -1.77 2.27 -17.97
N GLU A 61 -1.47 3.20 -17.07
CA GLU A 61 -0.63 2.92 -15.89
C GLU A 61 -1.34 2.01 -14.89
N ILE A 62 -2.65 2.19 -14.69
CA ILE A 62 -3.45 1.31 -13.83
C ILE A 62 -3.60 -0.08 -14.46
N GLU A 63 -3.86 -0.14 -15.77
CA GLU A 63 -3.97 -1.41 -16.50
C GLU A 63 -2.66 -2.21 -16.51
N ALA A 64 -1.51 -1.54 -16.35
CA ALA A 64 -0.20 -2.20 -16.24
C ALA A 64 0.06 -2.82 -14.86
N LEU A 65 -0.72 -2.47 -13.83
CA LEU A 65 -0.60 -3.08 -12.50
C LEU A 65 -1.10 -4.55 -12.53
N PRO A 66 -0.66 -5.39 -11.58
CA PRO A 66 -1.24 -6.71 -11.41
C PRO A 66 -2.77 -6.61 -11.27
N ASN A 67 -3.48 -7.40 -12.03
CA ASN A 67 -4.96 -7.38 -12.10
C ASN A 67 -5.58 -6.06 -12.61
N GLY A 68 -4.81 -5.13 -13.17
CA GLY A 68 -5.31 -3.84 -13.67
C GLY A 68 -6.35 -3.96 -14.78
N THR A 69 -6.35 -5.06 -15.53
CA THR A 69 -7.31 -5.37 -16.59
C THR A 69 -8.33 -6.44 -16.20
N GLU A 70 -8.33 -6.90 -14.94
CA GLU A 70 -9.29 -7.90 -14.48
C GLU A 70 -10.61 -7.26 -14.08
N LEU A 71 -11.72 -7.92 -14.44
CA LEU A 71 -13.04 -7.49 -13.98
C LEU A 71 -13.21 -7.90 -12.52
N LEU A 72 -13.28 -6.91 -11.65
CA LEU A 72 -13.55 -7.09 -10.23
C LEU A 72 -15.05 -6.95 -9.95
N GLY A 73 -15.52 -7.59 -8.89
CA GLY A 73 -16.90 -7.49 -8.47
C GLY A 73 -17.00 -7.23 -6.97
N VAL A 74 -18.00 -6.46 -6.57
CA VAL A 74 -18.26 -6.17 -5.15
C VAL A 74 -19.24 -7.19 -4.61
N TYR A 75 -18.80 -8.01 -3.67
CA TYR A 75 -19.68 -8.96 -3.01
C TYR A 75 -20.72 -8.22 -2.16
N PRO A 76 -22.04 -8.53 -2.31
CA PRO A 76 -23.09 -7.75 -1.65
C PRO A 76 -23.05 -7.79 -0.12
N ASP A 77 -22.65 -8.93 0.46
CA ASP A 77 -22.45 -9.07 1.91
C ASP A 77 -20.99 -8.77 2.25
N ASN A 78 -20.69 -7.48 2.42
CA ASN A 78 -19.35 -6.98 2.69
C ASN A 78 -19.36 -5.97 3.86
N ASP A 79 -18.16 -5.69 4.38
CA ASP A 79 -17.94 -4.79 5.50
C ASP A 79 -17.38 -3.42 5.05
N ILE A 80 -17.66 -2.99 3.81
CA ILE A 80 -17.19 -1.71 3.26
C ILE A 80 -18.11 -0.60 3.78
N GLU A 81 -17.61 0.22 4.70
CA GLU A 81 -18.33 1.36 5.25
C GLU A 81 -17.94 2.67 4.57
N THR A 82 -16.67 2.80 4.19
CA THR A 82 -16.10 4.03 3.63
C THR A 82 -15.40 3.77 2.29
N TRP A 83 -15.17 4.85 1.54
CA TRP A 83 -14.34 4.77 0.34
C TRP A 83 -12.88 4.41 0.67
N ARG A 84 -12.42 4.66 1.91
CA ARG A 84 -11.09 4.22 2.36
C ARG A 84 -11.01 2.69 2.46
N ASP A 85 -12.06 2.04 2.97
CA ASP A 85 -12.13 0.57 3.01
C ASP A 85 -12.13 0.00 1.59
N PHE A 86 -12.92 0.60 0.71
CA PHE A 86 -12.94 0.19 -0.70
C PHE A 86 -11.56 0.34 -1.36
N LEU A 87 -10.89 1.48 -1.14
CA LEU A 87 -9.54 1.74 -1.63
C LEU A 87 -8.53 0.72 -1.11
N HIS A 88 -8.64 0.35 0.17
CA HIS A 88 -7.78 -0.67 0.77
C HIS A 88 -7.91 -2.01 0.03
N TYR A 89 -9.13 -2.49 -0.19
CA TYR A 89 -9.38 -3.74 -0.89
C TYR A 89 -8.97 -3.68 -2.37
N LEU A 90 -9.19 -2.55 -3.02
CA LEU A 90 -8.79 -2.36 -4.42
C LEU A 90 -7.27 -2.31 -4.56
N ALA A 91 -6.57 -1.59 -3.70
CA ALA A 91 -5.11 -1.54 -3.68
C ALA A 91 -4.50 -2.93 -3.42
N GLN A 92 -5.11 -3.71 -2.53
CA GLN A 92 -4.72 -5.10 -2.28
C GLN A 92 -4.90 -5.98 -3.53
N ALA A 93 -6.02 -5.84 -4.27
CA ALA A 93 -6.25 -6.55 -5.53
C ALA A 93 -5.25 -6.17 -6.62
N LEU A 94 -4.79 -4.91 -6.65
CA LEU A 94 -3.77 -4.39 -7.56
C LEU A 94 -2.34 -4.62 -7.06
N CYS A 95 -2.15 -5.33 -5.95
CA CYS A 95 -0.84 -5.56 -5.33
C CYS A 95 -0.06 -4.26 -5.09
N SER A 96 -0.75 -3.22 -4.64
CA SER A 96 -0.24 -1.87 -4.48
C SER A 96 -0.62 -1.33 -3.10
N PHE A 97 0.01 -0.27 -2.68
CA PHE A 97 -0.48 0.56 -1.58
C PHE A 97 -0.76 1.97 -2.09
N ALA A 98 -1.71 2.62 -1.46
CA ALA A 98 -2.24 3.91 -1.88
C ALA A 98 -1.89 5.00 -0.86
N PHE A 99 -1.46 6.15 -1.35
CA PHE A 99 -1.21 7.32 -0.53
C PHE A 99 -1.50 8.60 -1.31
N ILE A 100 -1.56 9.73 -0.62
CA ILE A 100 -1.66 11.05 -1.26
C ILE A 100 -0.25 11.57 -1.50
N ASN A 101 0.09 11.80 -2.76
CA ASN A 101 1.40 12.31 -3.16
C ASN A 101 1.55 13.81 -2.81
N ARG A 102 2.72 14.36 -3.09
CA ARG A 102 3.07 15.76 -2.79
C ARG A 102 2.21 16.78 -3.53
N GLU A 103 1.61 16.39 -4.65
CA GLU A 103 0.69 17.20 -5.43
C GLU A 103 -0.75 17.14 -4.92
N GLY A 104 -1.02 16.33 -3.89
CA GLY A 104 -2.35 16.13 -3.33
C GLY A 104 -3.22 15.15 -4.11
N LYS A 105 -2.62 14.31 -4.96
CA LYS A 105 -3.31 13.31 -5.77
C LYS A 105 -3.19 11.93 -5.18
N LEU A 106 -4.21 11.08 -5.41
CA LEU A 106 -4.15 9.66 -5.06
C LEU A 106 -3.13 8.96 -5.97
N GLN A 107 -2.16 8.31 -5.36
CA GLN A 107 -1.13 7.54 -6.03
C GLN A 107 -1.11 6.11 -5.51
N LEU A 108 -1.03 5.14 -6.45
CA LEU A 108 -0.80 3.74 -6.16
C LEU A 108 0.64 3.39 -6.51
N VAL A 109 1.33 2.71 -5.61
CA VAL A 109 2.72 2.29 -5.84
C VAL A 109 2.90 0.84 -5.42
N GLN A 110 3.83 0.19 -6.10
CA GLN A 110 4.37 -1.11 -5.70
C GLN A 110 5.75 -0.88 -5.08
N TYR A 111 6.23 -1.83 -4.30
CA TYR A 111 7.63 -1.77 -3.85
C TYR A 111 8.57 -1.78 -5.05
N ALA A 112 9.53 -0.87 -5.03
CA ALA A 112 10.54 -0.80 -6.07
C ALA A 112 11.39 -2.10 -6.09
N ALA A 113 11.74 -2.55 -7.29
CA ALA A 113 12.61 -3.72 -7.46
C ALA A 113 14.09 -3.40 -7.18
N SER A 114 14.44 -2.13 -7.10
CA SER A 114 15.81 -1.65 -6.85
C SER A 114 15.83 -0.50 -5.86
N PRO A 115 16.92 -0.36 -5.08
CA PRO A 115 17.00 0.70 -4.09
C PRO A 115 17.11 2.08 -4.75
N VAL A 116 16.39 3.05 -4.19
CA VAL A 116 16.47 4.47 -4.62
C VAL A 116 17.65 5.19 -4.00
N CYS A 117 18.09 4.77 -2.81
CA CYS A 117 19.30 5.31 -2.20
C CYS A 117 19.94 4.30 -1.22
N THR A 118 21.17 4.61 -0.83
CA THR A 118 21.91 3.86 0.18
C THR A 118 22.14 4.73 1.41
N VAL A 119 21.73 4.27 2.57
CA VAL A 119 21.89 4.95 3.86
C VAL A 119 23.12 4.39 4.57
N ASN A 120 24.16 5.19 4.72
CA ASN A 120 25.37 4.77 5.42
C ASN A 120 25.28 5.02 6.94
N ASN A 121 26.20 4.43 7.69
CA ASN A 121 26.21 4.52 9.16
C ASN A 121 26.45 5.94 9.71
N THR A 122 27.00 6.86 8.92
CA THR A 122 27.20 8.26 9.35
C THR A 122 25.90 9.08 9.27
N HIS A 123 24.91 8.60 8.54
CA HIS A 123 23.58 9.21 8.40
C HIS A 123 22.55 8.59 9.33
N ARG A 124 22.90 7.58 10.11
CA ARG A 124 22.00 6.88 11.03
C ARG A 124 22.34 7.23 12.48
N PHE A 125 21.33 7.57 13.26
CA PHE A 125 21.45 7.75 14.71
C PHE A 125 21.21 6.42 15.43
N THR A 126 20.15 5.70 15.02
CA THR A 126 19.80 4.37 15.49
C THR A 126 19.31 3.53 14.31
N SER A 127 19.50 2.23 14.40
CA SER A 127 18.91 1.29 13.45
C SER A 127 18.80 -0.09 14.06
N SER A 128 17.71 -0.78 13.76
CA SER A 128 17.54 -2.21 14.02
C SER A 128 17.03 -2.88 12.76
N PHE A 129 17.51 -4.09 12.51
CA PHE A 129 17.12 -4.90 11.36
C PHE A 129 16.68 -6.26 11.87
N SER A 130 15.68 -6.85 11.22
CA SER A 130 15.28 -8.22 11.48
C SER A 130 16.35 -9.19 10.98
N ASP A 131 16.46 -10.34 11.65
CA ASP A 131 17.39 -11.41 11.24
C ASP A 131 16.86 -12.26 10.07
N PHE A 132 15.68 -11.93 9.55
CA PHE A 132 15.05 -12.69 8.47
C PHE A 132 14.66 -11.79 7.29
N VAL A 133 14.75 -12.36 6.10
CA VAL A 133 14.27 -11.76 4.87
C VAL A 133 12.78 -12.09 4.71
N THR A 134 11.97 -11.08 4.53
CA THR A 134 10.55 -11.27 4.18
C THR A 134 10.44 -11.50 2.68
N ARG A 135 9.99 -12.70 2.31
CA ARG A 135 9.62 -13.07 0.96
C ARG A 135 8.38 -13.94 1.01
N TYR A 136 7.31 -13.49 0.42
CA TYR A 136 6.09 -14.28 0.32
C TYR A 136 6.16 -15.21 -0.88
N THR A 137 6.01 -16.51 -0.61
CA THR A 137 5.97 -17.56 -1.64
C THR A 137 4.63 -18.27 -1.69
N ALA A 138 3.73 -17.89 -0.81
CA ALA A 138 2.36 -18.38 -0.78
C ALA A 138 1.37 -17.27 -0.43
N ILE A 139 0.12 -17.46 -0.80
CA ILE A 139 -0.99 -16.58 -0.50
C ILE A 139 -2.21 -17.43 -0.12
N ASN A 140 -2.94 -16.99 0.89
CA ASN A 140 -4.25 -17.55 1.17
C ASN A 140 -5.31 -16.43 1.18
N SER A 141 -6.54 -16.81 0.85
CA SER A 141 -7.69 -15.92 0.92
C SER A 141 -8.94 -16.72 1.18
N THR A 142 -9.78 -16.23 2.08
CA THR A 142 -11.05 -16.87 2.37
C THR A 142 -12.08 -16.52 1.31
N ASN A 143 -12.65 -17.54 0.68
CA ASN A 143 -13.80 -17.39 -0.19
C ASN A 143 -15.07 -17.40 0.66
N ARG A 144 -15.69 -16.24 0.83
CA ARG A 144 -16.89 -16.09 1.68
C ARG A 144 -18.11 -16.84 1.13
N ARG A 145 -18.20 -16.99 -0.20
CA ARG A 145 -19.30 -17.71 -0.87
C ARG A 145 -19.32 -19.20 -0.53
N THR A 146 -18.11 -19.82 -0.46
CA THR A 146 -17.95 -21.24 -0.13
C THR A 146 -17.57 -21.46 1.34
N ASN A 147 -17.20 -20.39 2.04
CA ASN A 147 -16.66 -20.40 3.40
C ASN A 147 -15.42 -21.31 3.54
N THR A 148 -14.58 -21.31 2.50
CA THR A 148 -13.34 -22.08 2.46
C THR A 148 -12.14 -21.17 2.26
N ALA A 149 -11.03 -21.50 2.92
CA ALA A 149 -9.75 -20.87 2.63
C ALA A 149 -9.13 -21.51 1.38
N GLU A 150 -8.73 -20.67 0.45
CA GLU A 150 -8.02 -21.05 -0.76
C GLU A 150 -6.55 -20.72 -0.59
N TYR A 151 -5.69 -21.68 -0.90
CA TYR A 151 -4.25 -21.58 -0.72
C TYR A 151 -3.53 -21.79 -2.04
N TYR A 152 -2.64 -20.88 -2.38
CA TYR A 152 -1.79 -20.93 -3.57
C TYR A 152 -0.34 -20.75 -3.15
N ALA A 153 0.56 -21.59 -3.64
CA ALA A 153 1.99 -21.52 -3.35
C ALA A 153 2.80 -21.70 -4.61
N LEU A 154 3.90 -20.96 -4.72
CA LEU A 154 4.90 -21.15 -5.78
C LEU A 154 5.87 -22.27 -5.38
N ASP A 155 6.25 -22.31 -4.11
CA ASP A 155 7.07 -23.36 -3.52
C ASP A 155 6.42 -23.79 -2.19
N PRO A 156 5.78 -24.95 -2.11
CA PRO A 156 5.09 -25.40 -0.90
C PRO A 156 6.03 -25.76 0.25
N ASP A 157 7.31 -26.03 -0.01
CA ASP A 157 8.24 -26.49 1.02
C ASP A 157 8.91 -25.33 1.79
N ASP A 158 8.88 -24.12 1.23
CA ASP A 158 9.54 -22.92 1.80
C ASP A 158 8.61 -21.67 1.76
N ALA A 159 7.37 -21.87 2.12
CA ALA A 159 6.35 -20.84 1.95
C ALA A 159 6.17 -19.95 3.19
N LEU A 160 6.53 -18.68 3.10
CA LEU A 160 5.96 -17.63 3.94
C LEU A 160 4.63 -17.21 3.28
N THR A 161 3.53 -17.43 3.98
CA THR A 161 2.18 -17.21 3.46
C THR A 161 1.69 -15.80 3.76
N MET A 162 1.26 -15.06 2.75
CA MET A 162 0.50 -13.83 2.93
C MET A 162 -0.98 -14.18 3.10
N ASN A 163 -1.58 -13.72 4.18
CA ASN A 163 -3.01 -13.89 4.44
C ASN A 163 -3.77 -12.64 3.97
N LEU A 164 -4.57 -12.75 2.91
CA LEU A 164 -5.44 -11.67 2.43
C LEU A 164 -6.80 -11.63 3.13
N GLU A 165 -7.07 -12.62 4.02
CA GLU A 165 -8.38 -12.75 4.66
C GLU A 165 -9.54 -12.74 3.64
N VAL A 166 -10.59 -11.95 3.91
CA VAL A 166 -11.73 -11.78 3.00
C VAL A 166 -11.59 -10.43 2.30
N ASN A 167 -11.28 -10.46 1.02
CA ASN A 167 -11.37 -9.27 0.18
C ASN A 167 -12.67 -9.31 -0.62
N PRO A 168 -13.64 -8.42 -0.38
CA PRO A 168 -14.96 -8.45 -1.02
C PRO A 168 -14.90 -8.23 -2.53
N LEU A 169 -13.85 -7.63 -3.08
CA LEU A 169 -13.66 -7.46 -4.51
C LEU A 169 -13.25 -8.76 -5.23
N LEU A 170 -12.76 -9.74 -4.48
CA LEU A 170 -12.32 -11.04 -4.98
C LEU A 170 -13.36 -12.16 -4.77
N GLN A 171 -14.51 -11.85 -4.22
CA GLN A 171 -15.55 -12.86 -3.91
C GLN A 171 -16.54 -13.08 -5.05
N PHE A 172 -16.52 -12.22 -6.05
CA PHE A 172 -17.46 -12.25 -7.17
C PHE A 172 -16.80 -12.90 -8.39
N GLY A 173 -17.60 -13.61 -9.20
CA GLY A 173 -17.15 -14.22 -10.44
C GLY A 173 -16.87 -15.72 -10.34
N LEU A 174 -16.19 -16.24 -11.36
CA LEU A 174 -15.83 -17.65 -11.47
C LEU A 174 -14.60 -17.96 -10.61
N ASP A 175 -14.50 -19.20 -10.14
CA ASP A 175 -13.35 -19.66 -9.34
C ASP A 175 -12.03 -19.57 -10.11
N GLU A 176 -12.07 -19.77 -11.43
CA GLU A 176 -10.89 -19.57 -12.31
C GLU A 176 -10.41 -18.13 -12.35
N THR A 177 -11.32 -17.15 -12.39
CA THR A 177 -10.98 -15.72 -12.34
C THR A 177 -10.36 -15.36 -10.99
N ARG A 178 -10.94 -15.83 -9.91
CA ARG A 178 -10.42 -15.63 -8.55
C ARG A 178 -9.03 -16.23 -8.40
N SER A 179 -8.84 -17.48 -8.86
CA SER A 179 -7.53 -18.15 -8.84
C SER A 179 -6.48 -17.37 -9.63
N ARG A 180 -6.83 -16.85 -10.81
CA ARG A 180 -5.94 -16.03 -11.62
C ARG A 180 -5.56 -14.74 -10.92
N ILE A 181 -6.51 -14.03 -10.32
CA ILE A 181 -6.26 -12.79 -9.58
C ILE A 181 -5.30 -13.04 -8.41
N LEU A 182 -5.55 -14.07 -7.59
CA LEU A 182 -4.68 -14.44 -6.47
C LEU A 182 -3.28 -14.85 -6.92
N THR A 183 -3.18 -15.58 -8.03
CA THR A 183 -1.90 -15.97 -8.61
C THR A 183 -1.12 -14.74 -9.13
N ASN A 184 -1.78 -13.77 -9.73
CA ASN A 184 -1.15 -12.53 -10.17
C ASN A 184 -0.61 -11.73 -8.97
N ILE A 185 -1.37 -11.64 -7.87
CA ILE A 185 -0.88 -11.01 -6.64
C ILE A 185 0.35 -11.77 -6.11
N LEU A 186 0.27 -13.09 -6.01
CA LEU A 186 1.38 -13.91 -5.52
C LEU A 186 2.65 -13.73 -6.37
N ASN A 187 2.53 -13.74 -7.69
CA ASN A 187 3.65 -13.50 -8.58
C ASN A 187 4.28 -12.12 -8.36
N ALA A 188 3.47 -11.09 -8.14
CA ALA A 188 3.95 -9.74 -7.91
C ALA A 188 4.69 -9.59 -6.56
N ILE A 189 4.19 -10.22 -5.49
CA ILE A 189 4.83 -10.11 -4.16
C ILE A 189 6.02 -11.05 -3.98
N SER A 190 6.07 -12.16 -4.71
CA SER A 190 7.11 -13.20 -4.52
C SER A 190 8.49 -12.78 -4.98
N VAL A 191 8.58 -11.76 -5.84
CA VAL A 191 9.86 -11.20 -6.32
C VAL A 191 10.46 -10.18 -5.36
N ILE A 192 9.68 -9.77 -4.35
CA ILE A 192 10.09 -8.75 -3.38
C ILE A 192 10.80 -9.44 -2.22
N ASN A 193 12.07 -9.12 -2.02
CA ASN A 193 12.86 -9.54 -0.88
C ASN A 193 13.25 -8.30 -0.09
N TYR A 194 12.81 -8.21 1.17
CA TYR A 194 13.21 -7.12 2.03
C TYR A 194 13.41 -7.56 3.46
N VAL A 195 14.24 -6.82 4.19
CA VAL A 195 14.44 -6.98 5.63
C VAL A 195 13.63 -5.93 6.34
N PRO A 196 12.74 -6.29 7.27
CA PRO A 196 12.08 -5.32 8.14
C PRO A 196 13.10 -4.52 8.93
N PHE A 197 12.94 -3.20 8.99
CA PHE A 197 13.85 -2.31 9.68
C PHE A 197 13.11 -1.21 10.43
N ASP A 198 13.79 -0.66 11.43
CA ASP A 198 13.45 0.60 12.09
C ASP A 198 14.73 1.42 12.20
N SER A 199 14.72 2.67 11.74
CA SER A 199 15.91 3.50 11.73
C SER A 199 15.58 4.98 11.89
N GLU A 200 16.32 5.65 12.77
CA GLU A 200 16.35 7.10 12.84
C GLU A 200 17.57 7.61 12.04
N THR A 201 17.29 8.41 11.02
CA THR A 201 18.30 8.91 10.09
C THR A 201 18.27 10.44 10.00
N ILE A 202 19.31 11.01 9.40
CA ILE A 202 19.22 12.38 8.88
C ILE A 202 18.09 12.39 7.84
N GLY A 203 17.10 13.27 8.06
CA GLY A 203 15.90 13.29 7.21
C GLY A 203 16.23 13.65 5.77
N ASP A 204 15.79 12.80 4.85
CA ASP A 204 15.77 13.10 3.42
C ASP A 204 14.31 13.34 3.00
N PRO A 205 13.94 14.58 2.66
CA PRO A 205 12.57 14.89 2.26
C PRO A 205 12.21 14.36 0.87
N ALA A 206 13.16 13.76 0.14
CA ALA A 206 12.88 13.12 -1.16
C ALA A 206 12.27 11.73 -1.00
N LEU A 207 12.51 11.06 0.12
CA LEU A 207 11.99 9.71 0.37
C LEU A 207 10.48 9.69 0.57
N GLU A 208 9.85 8.64 0.04
CA GLU A 208 8.41 8.38 0.12
C GLU A 208 8.13 6.94 0.58
N PRO A 209 6.95 6.66 1.15
CA PRO A 209 6.52 5.28 1.39
C PRO A 209 6.55 4.48 0.09
N GLY A 210 7.07 3.24 0.14
CA GLY A 210 7.29 2.39 -1.02
C GLY A 210 8.69 2.41 -1.59
N ASP A 211 9.46 3.44 -1.30
CA ASP A 211 10.87 3.48 -1.66
C ASP A 211 11.63 2.34 -0.99
N VAL A 212 12.55 1.77 -1.73
CA VAL A 212 13.46 0.72 -1.23
C VAL A 212 14.84 1.31 -1.00
N LEU A 213 15.42 0.95 0.14
CA LEU A 213 16.72 1.41 0.59
C LEU A 213 17.69 0.23 0.71
N THR A 214 18.97 0.52 0.60
CA THR A 214 20.06 -0.32 1.12
C THR A 214 20.75 0.40 2.25
N PHE A 215 21.40 -0.36 3.12
CA PHE A 215 22.13 0.18 4.26
C PHE A 215 23.58 -0.30 4.22
N THR A 216 24.54 0.58 4.54
CA THR A 216 25.96 0.24 4.58
C THR A 216 26.57 0.55 5.94
N GLY A 217 27.53 -0.27 6.33
CA GLY A 217 28.29 -0.11 7.56
C GLY A 217 27.53 -0.49 8.85
N GLY A 218 28.26 -0.62 9.94
CA GLY A 218 27.73 -1.11 11.20
C GLY A 218 27.35 -2.60 11.11
N GLN A 219 26.14 -2.95 11.56
CA GLN A 219 25.60 -4.31 11.50
C GLN A 219 24.67 -4.53 10.28
N ALA A 220 24.61 -3.58 9.35
CA ALA A 220 23.79 -3.72 8.16
C ALA A 220 24.42 -4.71 7.17
N ASP A 221 23.60 -5.57 6.59
CA ASP A 221 23.98 -6.40 5.46
C ASP A 221 23.72 -5.58 4.17
N GLU A 222 24.81 -5.23 3.49
CA GLU A 222 24.77 -4.36 2.30
C GLU A 222 24.09 -5.04 1.08
N THR A 223 23.88 -6.34 1.15
CA THR A 223 23.19 -7.12 0.10
C THR A 223 21.67 -7.12 0.26
N GLN A 224 21.17 -6.67 1.41
CA GLN A 224 19.75 -6.69 1.72
C GLN A 224 19.08 -5.35 1.39
N MET A 225 17.84 -5.44 0.95
CA MET A 225 16.97 -4.31 0.71
C MET A 225 15.97 -4.14 1.83
N ALA A 226 15.53 -2.92 2.07
CA ALA A 226 14.53 -2.58 3.06
C ALA A 226 13.52 -1.59 2.48
N ALA A 227 12.25 -1.89 2.55
CA ALA A 227 11.20 -1.03 2.01
C ALA A 227 10.62 -0.10 3.08
N ILE A 228 10.44 1.16 2.73
CA ILE A 228 9.82 2.16 3.62
C ILE A 228 8.31 1.92 3.65
N THR A 229 7.80 1.50 4.79
CA THR A 229 6.36 1.35 5.04
C THR A 229 5.76 2.54 5.78
N SER A 230 6.58 3.25 6.55
CA SER A 230 6.16 4.43 7.30
C SER A 230 7.34 5.39 7.45
N ILE A 231 7.08 6.67 7.38
CA ILE A 231 8.08 7.71 7.55
C ILE A 231 7.58 8.84 8.46
N THR A 232 8.38 9.19 9.44
CA THR A 232 8.11 10.33 10.32
C THR A 232 9.23 11.34 10.21
N ILE A 233 8.93 12.54 9.73
CA ILE A 233 9.90 13.63 9.62
C ILE A 233 9.73 14.59 10.80
N LYS A 234 10.77 14.71 11.61
CA LYS A 234 10.83 15.68 12.72
C LYS A 234 11.66 16.87 12.31
N VAL A 235 11.06 18.05 12.29
CA VAL A 235 11.77 19.31 12.02
C VAL A 235 11.89 20.07 13.34
N ASN A 236 13.08 20.12 13.90
CA ASN A 236 13.37 20.88 15.10
C ASN A 236 13.94 22.24 14.68
N GLY A 237 13.08 23.27 14.64
CA GLY A 237 13.53 24.65 14.57
C GLY A 237 14.09 25.10 15.93
N LYS A 238 15.29 25.67 15.94
CA LYS A 238 15.81 26.45 17.10
C LYS A 238 15.25 27.86 17.05
#